data_2583ad30327d864ccaf0e5699300a70c
#
_entry.id   2583ad30327d864ccaf0e5699300a70c
#
_cell.length_a   1.000
_cell.length_b   1.000
_cell.length_c   1.000
_cell.angle_alpha   90.00
_cell.angle_beta   90.00
_cell.angle_gamma   90.00
#
_symmetry.space_group_name_H-M   'P 1'
#
loop_
_entity.id
_entity.type
_entity.pdbx_description
1 polymer ?
#
loop_
_entity_poly.entity_id
_entity_poly.type
_entity_poly.pdbx_seq_one_letter_code
_entity_poly.pdbx_strand_id
1 'polypeptide(L)'
;MKKAAMTKKTKVILIILAILVFQLVFGIIFFELDPENKNINYEPADTDKSTDTSIRFNPDGKLKILHIADPHLANDKHFDSSIWVISEACDVEKPDLVVLTGDNTKPYEDPAETKKIINSLMNIFESRNIPVAVTFGNHDAEKGPMTRKDIMDYYNTFSCVISTDGKTNFKNCATFNIPVLASDS
;
A
#
# COMPACT_ATOMS: atom_id res chain seq x y z
N MET A 1 -27.57 57.77 5.96
CA MET A 1 -27.69 56.49 6.67
C MET A 1 -26.29 56.00 7.07
N LYS A 2 -25.94 55.93 8.35
CA LYS A 2 -24.65 55.40 8.79
C LYS A 2 -24.71 53.88 8.76
N LYS A 3 -23.86 53.24 7.95
CA LYS A 3 -23.69 51.76 7.97
C LYS A 3 -23.17 51.34 9.34
N ALA A 4 -23.94 50.51 10.06
CA ALA A 4 -23.52 49.97 11.35
C ALA A 4 -22.26 49.11 11.15
N ALA A 5 -21.23 49.40 11.90
CA ALA A 5 -19.97 48.63 11.84
C ALA A 5 -20.19 47.24 12.47
N MET A 6 -19.80 46.21 11.77
CA MET A 6 -19.86 44.81 12.27
C MET A 6 -18.99 44.61 13.50
N THR A 7 -19.51 43.89 14.47
CA THR A 7 -18.79 43.57 15.71
C THR A 7 -17.61 42.61 15.41
N LYS A 8 -16.58 42.61 16.26
CA LYS A 8 -15.45 41.66 16.15
C LYS A 8 -15.93 40.19 16.09
N LYS A 9 -16.94 39.85 16.89
CA LYS A 9 -17.52 38.48 16.93
C LYS A 9 -18.17 38.11 15.60
N THR A 10 -18.93 39.01 14.97
CA THR A 10 -19.53 38.77 13.65
C THR A 10 -18.49 38.62 12.55
N LYS A 11 -17.38 39.38 12.60
CA LYS A 11 -16.30 39.26 11.64
C LYS A 11 -15.61 37.88 11.74
N VAL A 12 -15.33 37.39 12.95
CA VAL A 12 -14.73 36.07 13.18
C VAL A 12 -15.63 34.94 12.66
N ILE A 13 -16.93 35.01 12.94
CA ILE A 13 -17.89 34.00 12.45
C ILE A 13 -17.92 33.97 10.91
N LEU A 14 -17.90 35.13 10.27
CA LEU A 14 -17.90 35.19 8.80
C LEU A 14 -16.60 34.64 8.18
N ILE A 15 -15.45 34.86 8.84
CA ILE A 15 -14.17 34.31 8.40
C ILE A 15 -14.21 32.78 8.51
N ILE A 16 -14.69 32.23 9.63
CA ILE A 16 -14.80 30.77 9.81
C ILE A 16 -15.73 30.15 8.76
N LEU A 17 -16.91 30.78 8.52
CA LEU A 17 -17.83 30.33 7.49
C LEU A 17 -17.21 30.37 6.08
N ALA A 18 -16.46 31.43 5.75
CA ALA A 18 -15.76 31.55 4.47
C ALA A 18 -14.69 30.45 4.29
N ILE A 19 -13.94 30.10 5.36
CA ILE A 19 -12.97 29.02 5.33
C ILE A 19 -13.66 27.66 5.13
N LEU A 20 -14.76 27.41 5.83
CA LEU A 20 -15.53 26.15 5.68
C LEU A 20 -16.12 26.00 4.29
N VAL A 21 -16.68 27.08 3.72
CA VAL A 21 -17.19 27.09 2.34
C VAL A 21 -16.05 26.87 1.34
N PHE A 22 -14.90 27.53 1.55
CA PHE A 22 -13.73 27.34 0.69
C PHE A 22 -13.23 25.89 0.70
N GLN A 23 -13.13 25.28 1.89
CA GLN A 23 -12.73 23.87 2.02
C GLN A 23 -13.72 22.93 1.36
N LEU A 24 -15.03 23.20 1.49
CA LEU A 24 -16.07 22.38 0.85
C LEU A 24 -16.01 22.50 -0.68
N VAL A 25 -15.91 23.73 -1.21
CA VAL A 25 -15.83 23.98 -2.66
C VAL A 25 -14.53 23.44 -3.23
N PHE A 26 -13.40 23.65 -2.54
CA PHE A 26 -12.10 23.15 -2.95
C PHE A 26 -12.07 21.62 -2.94
N GLY A 27 -12.65 20.99 -1.91
CA GLY A 27 -12.78 19.53 -1.84
C GLY A 27 -13.63 18.97 -2.98
N ILE A 28 -14.76 19.61 -3.31
CA ILE A 28 -15.61 19.21 -4.44
C ILE A 28 -14.86 19.39 -5.77
N ILE A 29 -14.20 20.53 -5.98
CA ILE A 29 -13.44 20.80 -7.21
C ILE A 29 -12.28 19.82 -7.35
N PHE A 30 -11.56 19.51 -6.26
CA PHE A 30 -10.46 18.54 -6.29
C PHE A 30 -10.96 17.13 -6.60
N PHE A 31 -12.12 16.74 -6.04
CA PHE A 31 -12.75 15.46 -6.32
C PHE A 31 -13.27 15.36 -7.76
N GLU A 32 -13.79 16.44 -8.33
CA GLU A 32 -14.27 16.46 -9.74
C GLU A 32 -13.12 16.61 -10.77
N LEU A 33 -12.00 17.23 -10.37
CA LEU A 33 -10.83 17.41 -11.25
C LEU A 33 -9.84 16.25 -11.19
N ASP A 34 -10.05 15.27 -10.30
CA ASP A 34 -9.27 14.05 -10.31
C ASP A 34 -9.69 13.19 -11.51
N PRO A 35 -8.88 13.15 -12.59
CA PRO A 35 -9.25 12.39 -13.79
C PRO A 35 -9.29 10.89 -13.54
N GLU A 36 -8.71 10.41 -12.42
CA GLU A 36 -8.71 8.99 -12.05
C GLU A 36 -10.04 8.55 -11.41
N ASN A 37 -10.86 9.48 -10.94
CA ASN A 37 -12.12 9.18 -10.25
C ASN A 37 -13.34 9.07 -11.21
N LYS A 38 -13.17 9.26 -12.51
CA LYS A 38 -14.23 9.10 -13.50
C LYS A 38 -14.25 7.68 -14.03
N ASN A 39 -15.28 6.94 -13.64
CA ASN A 39 -15.64 5.58 -14.11
C ASN A 39 -14.85 4.42 -13.46
N ILE A 40 -14.98 4.30 -12.14
CA ILE A 40 -14.66 3.02 -11.48
C ILE A 40 -15.83 2.06 -11.76
N ASN A 41 -15.77 1.34 -12.88
CA ASN A 41 -16.55 0.13 -13.03
C ASN A 41 -15.89 -0.94 -12.17
N TYR A 42 -16.49 -1.23 -11.03
CA TYR A 42 -16.06 -2.36 -10.20
C TYR A 42 -16.46 -3.66 -10.93
N GLU A 43 -15.51 -4.25 -11.64
CA GLU A 43 -15.62 -5.65 -12.01
C GLU A 43 -14.94 -6.47 -10.91
N PRO A 44 -15.61 -7.48 -10.36
CA PRO A 44 -14.97 -8.37 -9.40
C PRO A 44 -13.69 -8.93 -10.03
N ALA A 45 -12.61 -8.96 -9.26
CA ALA A 45 -11.36 -9.54 -9.71
C ALA A 45 -11.61 -10.97 -10.19
N ASP A 46 -11.16 -11.27 -11.41
CA ASP A 46 -11.29 -12.61 -12.00
C ASP A 46 -10.52 -13.60 -11.11
N THR A 47 -11.24 -14.47 -10.43
CA THR A 47 -10.68 -15.44 -9.48
C THR A 47 -9.94 -16.61 -10.18
N ASP A 48 -9.88 -16.59 -11.51
CA ASP A 48 -9.42 -17.73 -12.32
C ASP A 48 -7.91 -17.79 -12.60
N LYS A 49 -7.09 -16.89 -12.05
CA LYS A 49 -5.65 -17.13 -12.05
C LYS A 49 -5.24 -17.78 -10.73
N SER A 50 -5.23 -19.12 -10.73
CA SER A 50 -4.47 -19.88 -9.76
C SER A 50 -2.99 -19.51 -9.91
N THR A 51 -2.48 -18.66 -9.02
CA THR A 51 -1.06 -18.72 -8.72
C THR A 51 -0.81 -20.10 -8.13
N ASP A 52 0.22 -20.79 -8.58
CA ASP A 52 0.58 -22.15 -8.15
C ASP A 52 0.91 -22.21 -6.63
N THR A 53 0.92 -21.06 -5.97
CA THR A 53 1.13 -20.90 -4.53
C THR A 53 -0.22 -20.79 -3.83
N SER A 54 -0.83 -21.91 -3.54
CA SER A 54 -2.08 -21.96 -2.79
C SER A 54 -1.82 -21.74 -1.30
N ILE A 55 -2.33 -20.62 -0.75
CA ILE A 55 -2.38 -20.41 0.70
C ILE A 55 -3.46 -21.33 1.28
N ARG A 56 -3.15 -22.00 2.38
CA ARG A 56 -4.02 -23.00 2.97
C ARG A 56 -4.04 -22.84 4.48
N PHE A 57 -5.19 -23.12 5.09
CA PHE A 57 -5.27 -23.25 6.54
C PHE A 57 -4.40 -24.43 7.01
N ASN A 58 -3.75 -24.26 8.15
CA ASN A 58 -3.04 -25.32 8.84
C ASN A 58 -4.02 -26.41 9.32
N PRO A 59 -3.57 -27.62 9.66
CA PRO A 59 -4.43 -28.71 10.16
C PRO A 59 -5.23 -28.34 11.42
N ASP A 60 -4.76 -27.37 12.21
CA ASP A 60 -5.47 -26.84 13.38
C ASP A 60 -6.54 -25.79 13.02
N GLY A 61 -6.79 -25.57 11.73
CA GLY A 61 -7.77 -24.62 11.23
C GLY A 61 -7.35 -23.16 11.31
N LYS A 62 -6.07 -22.86 11.53
CA LYS A 62 -5.54 -21.49 11.64
C LYS A 62 -4.71 -21.13 10.43
N LEU A 63 -4.65 -19.82 10.15
CA LEU A 63 -3.73 -19.19 9.21
C LEU A 63 -3.13 -17.97 9.91
N LYS A 64 -1.83 -17.96 10.09
CA LYS A 64 -1.13 -16.83 10.70
C LYS A 64 -0.66 -15.85 9.66
N ILE A 65 -1.15 -14.64 9.72
CA ILE A 65 -0.79 -13.55 8.80
C ILE A 65 0.02 -12.50 9.57
N LEU A 66 1.21 -12.19 9.08
CA LEU A 66 2.00 -11.04 9.53
C LEU A 66 1.66 -9.85 8.62
N HIS A 67 0.98 -8.86 9.18
CA HIS A 67 0.63 -7.64 8.49
C HIS A 67 1.69 -6.55 8.78
N ILE A 68 2.31 -6.04 7.74
CA ILE A 68 3.31 -4.97 7.81
C ILE A 68 2.77 -3.76 7.05
N ALA A 69 2.53 -2.68 7.79
CA ALA A 69 2.03 -1.42 7.25
C ALA A 69 3.05 -0.32 7.45
N ASP A 70 3.19 0.53 6.45
CA ASP A 70 3.97 1.78 6.54
C ASP A 70 5.41 1.63 7.07
N PRO A 71 6.19 0.64 6.65
CA PRO A 71 7.55 0.48 7.16
C PRO A 71 8.48 1.60 6.67
N HIS A 72 8.12 2.31 5.60
CA HIS A 72 8.85 3.46 5.04
C HIS A 72 10.36 3.21 4.96
N LEU A 73 10.77 2.03 4.50
CA LEU A 73 12.17 1.65 4.44
C LEU A 73 12.97 2.62 3.58
N ALA A 74 14.05 3.11 4.13
CA ALA A 74 14.92 4.09 3.50
C ALA A 74 16.38 3.80 3.86
N ASN A 75 17.31 4.18 2.98
CA ASN A 75 18.74 4.10 3.27
C ASN A 75 19.14 5.22 4.26
N ASP A 76 18.75 5.03 5.51
CA ASP A 76 19.01 5.95 6.61
C ASP A 76 19.48 5.19 7.87
N LYS A 77 19.72 5.91 8.96
CA LYS A 77 20.22 5.35 10.23
C LYS A 77 19.30 4.30 10.90
N HIS A 78 18.06 4.21 10.46
CA HIS A 78 17.06 3.27 11.00
C HIS A 78 16.89 2.02 10.14
N PHE A 79 17.49 1.98 8.95
CA PHE A 79 17.31 0.91 7.99
C PHE A 79 17.59 -0.47 8.59
N ASP A 80 18.80 -0.64 9.15
CA ASP A 80 19.21 -1.94 9.69
C ASP A 80 18.33 -2.39 10.85
N SER A 81 17.89 -1.46 11.71
CA SER A 81 16.98 -1.79 12.81
C SER A 81 15.59 -2.17 12.32
N SER A 82 15.08 -1.52 11.27
CA SER A 82 13.78 -1.85 10.67
C SER A 82 13.82 -3.24 10.02
N ILE A 83 14.86 -3.54 9.25
CA ILE A 83 15.10 -4.85 8.64
C ILE A 83 15.20 -5.93 9.72
N TRP A 84 15.96 -5.65 10.79
CA TRP A 84 16.11 -6.59 11.90
C TRP A 84 14.77 -6.88 12.60
N VAL A 85 13.95 -5.87 12.88
CA VAL A 85 12.64 -6.05 13.53
C VAL A 85 11.70 -6.90 12.66
N ILE A 86 11.67 -6.66 11.35
CA ILE A 86 10.86 -7.46 10.42
C ILE A 86 11.36 -8.91 10.39
N SER A 87 12.66 -9.10 10.32
CA SER A 87 13.29 -10.43 10.33
C SER A 87 12.95 -11.20 11.61
N GLU A 88 13.14 -10.55 12.77
CA GLU A 88 12.85 -11.13 14.09
C GLU A 88 11.37 -11.49 14.24
N ALA A 89 10.46 -10.61 13.75
CA ALA A 89 9.03 -10.90 13.75
C ALA A 89 8.70 -12.16 12.94
N CYS A 90 9.36 -12.38 11.80
CA CYS A 90 9.19 -13.61 11.02
C CYS A 90 9.69 -14.84 11.76
N ASP A 91 10.85 -14.73 12.45
CA ASP A 91 11.45 -15.86 13.18
C ASP A 91 10.64 -16.25 14.42
N VAL A 92 10.07 -15.26 15.12
CA VAL A 92 9.26 -15.48 16.33
C VAL A 92 7.87 -15.98 15.96
N GLU A 93 7.21 -15.28 15.04
CA GLU A 93 5.81 -15.53 14.72
C GLU A 93 5.61 -16.67 13.73
N LYS A 94 6.59 -16.94 12.87
CA LYS A 94 6.52 -17.98 11.81
C LYS A 94 5.21 -17.87 11.02
N PRO A 95 4.96 -16.75 10.34
CA PRO A 95 3.71 -16.53 9.63
C PRO A 95 3.59 -17.46 8.42
N ASP A 96 2.36 -17.84 8.10
CA ASP A 96 2.01 -18.56 6.88
C ASP A 96 1.91 -17.65 5.66
N LEU A 97 1.73 -16.35 5.91
CA LEU A 97 1.61 -15.30 4.90
C LEU A 97 2.09 -13.96 5.48
N VAL A 98 2.84 -13.21 4.70
CA VAL A 98 3.12 -11.80 4.97
C VAL A 98 2.30 -10.93 4.02
N VAL A 99 1.71 -9.86 4.55
CA VAL A 99 0.98 -8.85 3.75
C VAL A 99 1.65 -7.51 3.96
N LEU A 100 2.22 -6.96 2.90
CA LEU A 100 2.77 -5.61 2.83
C LEU A 100 1.68 -4.68 2.30
N THR A 101 1.19 -3.75 3.13
CA THR A 101 -0.01 -2.95 2.81
C THR A 101 0.28 -1.54 2.31
N GLY A 102 1.50 -1.31 1.87
CA GLY A 102 1.89 -0.07 1.24
C GLY A 102 2.80 0.80 2.09
N ASP A 103 3.27 1.85 1.45
CA ASP A 103 4.34 2.70 1.95
C ASP A 103 5.55 1.87 2.41
N ASN A 104 5.84 0.84 1.60
CA ASN A 104 6.85 -0.17 1.91
C ASN A 104 8.26 0.43 1.85
N THR A 105 8.50 1.28 0.84
CA THR A 105 9.78 1.95 0.65
C THR A 105 9.59 3.44 0.39
N LYS A 106 10.57 4.24 0.77
CA LYS A 106 10.64 5.62 0.27
C LYS A 106 11.16 5.59 -1.15
N PRO A 107 10.58 6.40 -2.05
CA PRO A 107 11.05 6.49 -3.42
C PRO A 107 12.40 7.20 -3.50
N TYR A 108 13.24 6.75 -4.41
CA TYR A 108 14.55 7.34 -4.72
C TYR A 108 14.62 7.78 -6.17
N GLU A 109 15.41 8.81 -6.46
CA GLU A 109 15.68 9.24 -7.82
C GLU A 109 16.49 8.19 -8.60
N ASP A 110 17.34 7.43 -7.90
CA ASP A 110 18.06 6.29 -8.47
C ASP A 110 17.24 5.00 -8.27
N PRO A 111 16.76 4.36 -9.35
CA PRO A 111 16.08 3.08 -9.29
C PRO A 111 16.90 1.98 -8.60
N ALA A 112 18.23 2.04 -8.65
CA ALA A 112 19.09 1.04 -8.04
C ALA A 112 18.98 1.08 -6.50
N GLU A 113 18.84 2.24 -5.90
CA GLU A 113 18.64 2.37 -4.45
C GLU A 113 17.27 1.83 -4.02
N THR A 114 16.20 2.13 -4.77
CA THR A 114 14.88 1.55 -4.50
C THR A 114 14.92 0.02 -4.56
N LYS A 115 15.54 -0.53 -5.60
CA LYS A 115 15.68 -1.99 -5.76
C LYS A 115 16.52 -2.61 -4.65
N LYS A 116 17.58 -1.94 -4.20
CA LYS A 116 18.43 -2.42 -3.10
C LYS A 116 17.63 -2.56 -1.80
N ILE A 117 16.76 -1.59 -1.49
CA ILE A 117 15.91 -1.64 -0.30
C ILE A 117 14.88 -2.76 -0.42
N ILE A 118 14.22 -2.88 -1.59
CA ILE A 118 13.31 -3.99 -1.87
C ILE A 118 14.02 -5.33 -1.72
N ASN A 119 15.23 -5.49 -2.24
CA ASN A 119 16.02 -6.72 -2.08
C ASN A 119 16.24 -7.06 -0.61
N SER A 120 16.63 -6.08 0.20
CA SER A 120 16.88 -6.31 1.63
C SER A 120 15.61 -6.76 2.36
N LEU A 121 14.46 -6.17 2.03
CA LEU A 121 13.17 -6.57 2.58
C LEU A 121 12.76 -7.97 2.11
N MET A 122 12.78 -8.20 0.80
CA MET A 122 12.28 -9.43 0.21
C MET A 122 13.15 -10.65 0.53
N ASN A 123 14.46 -10.47 0.68
CA ASN A 123 15.36 -11.54 1.10
C ASN A 123 15.01 -12.14 2.48
N ILE A 124 14.36 -11.36 3.36
CA ILE A 124 13.86 -11.87 4.64
C ILE A 124 12.85 -12.99 4.41
N PHE A 125 11.92 -12.77 3.49
CA PHE A 125 10.81 -13.69 3.21
C PHE A 125 11.24 -14.82 2.28
N GLU A 126 12.01 -14.49 1.23
CA GLU A 126 12.53 -15.45 0.26
C GLU A 126 13.37 -16.54 0.94
N SER A 127 14.29 -16.15 1.84
CA SER A 127 15.15 -17.09 2.57
C SER A 127 14.39 -18.02 3.51
N ARG A 128 13.15 -17.66 3.87
CA ARG A 128 12.28 -18.44 4.77
C ARG A 128 11.14 -19.15 4.01
N ASN A 129 11.07 -18.98 2.68
CA ASN A 129 9.96 -19.46 1.86
C ASN A 129 8.58 -19.00 2.37
N ILE A 130 8.50 -17.76 2.89
CA ILE A 130 7.24 -17.19 3.37
C ILE A 130 6.56 -16.49 2.20
N PRO A 131 5.32 -16.88 1.81
CA PRO A 131 4.56 -16.18 0.78
C PRO A 131 4.30 -14.72 1.16
N VAL A 132 4.40 -13.82 0.17
CA VAL A 132 4.21 -12.38 0.38
C VAL A 132 3.19 -11.82 -0.59
N ALA A 133 2.19 -11.15 -0.05
CA ALA A 133 1.26 -10.31 -0.79
C ALA A 133 1.70 -8.84 -0.67
N VAL A 134 1.84 -8.14 -1.80
CA VAL A 134 2.29 -6.75 -1.83
C VAL A 134 1.20 -5.85 -2.40
N THR A 135 0.92 -4.76 -1.73
CA THR A 135 0.14 -3.64 -2.27
C THR A 135 0.87 -2.32 -2.04
N PHE A 136 0.37 -1.23 -2.62
CA PHE A 136 1.02 0.07 -2.59
C PHE A 136 0.23 1.08 -1.77
N GLY A 137 0.96 1.89 -1.01
CA GLY A 137 0.49 3.12 -0.42
C GLY A 137 0.70 4.32 -1.35
N ASN A 138 0.55 5.52 -0.81
CA ASN A 138 0.72 6.73 -1.59
C ASN A 138 2.20 7.09 -1.83
N HIS A 139 3.11 6.69 -0.94
CA HIS A 139 4.53 7.06 -1.03
C HIS A 139 5.38 6.12 -1.90
N ASP A 140 4.95 4.88 -2.18
CA ASP A 140 5.80 3.90 -2.87
C ASP A 140 6.29 4.36 -4.26
N ALA A 141 5.55 5.24 -4.94
CA ALA A 141 5.93 5.80 -6.24
C ALA A 141 5.67 7.31 -6.36
N GLU A 142 5.66 8.04 -5.23
CA GLU A 142 5.33 9.47 -5.21
C GLU A 142 6.40 10.32 -5.89
N LYS A 143 7.67 9.97 -5.71
CA LYS A 143 8.83 10.70 -6.24
C LYS A 143 9.84 9.71 -6.78
N GLY A 144 10.23 9.85 -8.00
CA GLY A 144 11.23 8.99 -8.60
C GLY A 144 10.80 8.49 -9.98
N PRO A 145 11.73 7.89 -10.72
CA PRO A 145 11.49 7.46 -12.10
C PRO A 145 10.74 6.13 -12.19
N MET A 146 10.65 5.35 -11.10
CA MET A 146 9.93 4.08 -11.11
C MET A 146 8.44 4.29 -10.89
N THR A 147 7.62 3.82 -11.81
CA THR A 147 6.17 3.75 -11.64
C THR A 147 5.79 2.61 -10.68
N ARG A 148 4.55 2.61 -10.17
CA ARG A 148 4.02 1.47 -9.39
C ARG A 148 4.11 0.15 -10.16
N LYS A 149 3.94 0.21 -11.49
CA LYS A 149 4.11 -0.97 -12.33
C LYS A 149 5.56 -1.46 -12.33
N ASP A 150 6.53 -0.57 -12.50
CA ASP A 150 7.95 -0.95 -12.48
C ASP A 150 8.35 -1.56 -11.14
N ILE A 151 7.82 -1.02 -10.04
CA ILE A 151 8.06 -1.53 -8.69
C ILE A 151 7.40 -2.90 -8.51
N MET A 152 6.15 -3.09 -8.99
CA MET A 152 5.46 -4.38 -8.91
C MET A 152 6.16 -5.43 -9.79
N ASP A 153 6.55 -5.07 -11.01
CA ASP A 153 7.33 -5.95 -11.89
C ASP A 153 8.62 -6.42 -11.19
N TYR A 154 9.23 -5.53 -10.40
CA TYR A 154 10.41 -5.89 -9.63
C TYR A 154 10.08 -6.80 -8.44
N TYR A 155 9.01 -6.54 -7.69
CA TYR A 155 8.55 -7.47 -6.65
C TYR A 155 8.25 -8.86 -7.22
N ASN A 156 7.66 -8.94 -8.40
CA ASN A 156 7.33 -10.20 -9.08
C ASN A 156 8.57 -11.00 -9.54
N THR A 157 9.79 -10.46 -9.40
CA THR A 157 11.02 -11.25 -9.63
C THR A 157 11.35 -12.18 -8.46
N PHE A 158 10.73 -11.98 -7.28
CA PHE A 158 10.92 -12.85 -6.12
C PHE A 158 9.92 -14.00 -6.15
N SER A 159 10.40 -15.23 -5.90
CA SER A 159 9.57 -16.43 -5.97
C SER A 159 8.51 -16.49 -4.86
N CYS A 160 8.75 -15.81 -3.74
CA CYS A 160 7.82 -15.74 -2.62
C CYS A 160 6.64 -14.78 -2.85
N VAL A 161 6.66 -13.92 -3.88
CA VAL A 161 5.58 -12.98 -4.15
C VAL A 161 4.41 -13.68 -4.83
N ILE A 162 3.25 -13.63 -4.16
CA ILE A 162 2.00 -14.20 -4.65
C ILE A 162 1.01 -13.15 -5.14
N SER A 163 1.42 -11.88 -5.16
CA SER A 163 0.63 -10.79 -5.73
C SER A 163 0.49 -11.00 -7.23
N THR A 164 -0.72 -10.86 -7.73
CA THR A 164 -0.95 -10.84 -9.18
C THR A 164 -1.23 -9.42 -9.62
N ASP A 165 -0.87 -9.10 -10.87
CA ASP A 165 -1.42 -7.94 -11.55
C ASP A 165 -2.92 -8.18 -11.70
N GLY A 166 -3.69 -7.88 -10.66
CA GLY A 166 -5.13 -8.00 -10.74
C GLY A 166 -5.61 -7.27 -11.99
N LYS A 167 -6.46 -7.91 -12.81
CA LYS A 167 -7.21 -7.25 -13.88
C LYS A 167 -8.22 -6.27 -13.25
N THR A 168 -7.72 -5.32 -12.48
CA THR A 168 -8.55 -4.29 -11.90
C THR A 168 -8.43 -3.06 -12.78
N ASN A 169 -9.56 -2.37 -12.99
CA ASN A 169 -9.61 -1.08 -13.66
C ASN A 169 -8.92 0.04 -12.85
N PHE A 170 -8.32 -0.29 -11.72
CA PHE A 170 -7.48 0.61 -10.93
C PHE A 170 -6.09 0.66 -11.58
N LYS A 171 -5.86 1.66 -12.40
CA LYS A 171 -4.54 1.92 -12.96
C LYS A 171 -3.53 2.03 -11.82
N ASN A 172 -2.47 1.22 -11.93
CA ASN A 172 -1.30 1.27 -11.06
C ASN A 172 -1.50 0.85 -9.60
N CYS A 173 -2.55 0.07 -9.29
CA CYS A 173 -2.74 -0.49 -7.95
C CYS A 173 -2.64 -2.01 -7.98
N ALA A 174 -1.85 -2.58 -7.07
CA ALA A 174 -1.84 -4.00 -6.78
C ALA A 174 -3.11 -4.32 -5.98
N THR A 175 -4.19 -4.65 -6.67
CA THR A 175 -5.47 -5.07 -6.08
C THR A 175 -5.81 -6.45 -6.61
N PHE A 176 -5.90 -7.44 -5.72
CA PHE A 176 -6.12 -8.82 -6.09
C PHE A 176 -6.76 -9.60 -4.94
N ASN A 177 -7.29 -10.78 -5.25
CA ASN A 177 -7.79 -11.72 -4.25
C ASN A 177 -6.82 -12.91 -4.17
N ILE A 178 -6.56 -13.37 -2.96
CA ILE A 178 -5.78 -14.58 -2.71
C ILE A 178 -6.76 -15.61 -2.17
N PRO A 179 -7.02 -16.71 -2.90
CA PRO A 179 -7.84 -17.78 -2.37
C PRO A 179 -7.10 -18.49 -1.24
N VAL A 180 -7.80 -18.75 -0.15
CA VAL A 180 -7.31 -19.56 0.97
C VAL A 180 -8.05 -20.88 0.94
N LEU A 181 -7.32 -21.96 0.77
CA LEU A 181 -7.88 -23.32 0.72
C LEU A 181 -8.12 -23.87 2.14
N ALA A 182 -9.02 -24.82 2.23
CA ALA A 182 -9.18 -25.59 3.46
C ALA A 182 -7.89 -26.36 3.81
N SER A 183 -7.71 -26.70 5.08
CA SER A 183 -6.63 -27.61 5.48
C SER A 183 -6.78 -28.96 4.79
N ASP A 184 -5.66 -29.55 4.40
CA ASP A 184 -5.66 -30.97 4.05
C ASP A 184 -5.90 -31.74 5.34
N SER A 185 -7.01 -32.51 5.38
CA SER A 185 -7.37 -33.38 6.50
C SER A 185 -6.52 -34.64 6.52
#